data_a8fa24fd164133b8736d8df112d994ae
#
_entry.id   a8fa24fd164133b8736d8df112d994ae
#
_cell.length_a   1.000
_cell.length_b   1.000
_cell.length_c   1.000
_cell.angle_alpha   90.00
_cell.angle_beta   90.00
_cell.angle_gamma   90.00
#
_symmetry.space_group_name_H-M   'P 1'
#
loop_
_entity.id
_entity.type
_entity.pdbx_description
1 polymer ?
#
loop_
_entity_poly.entity_id
_entity_poly.type
_entity_poly.pdbx_seq_one_letter_code
_entity_poly.pdbx_strand_id
1 'polypeptide(L)'
;MYLNEIHVLVIDDEEFMRGMVLRFLEMMGISKVTEATDGADGLTKLMNIQLDLIVLDIMMKPMNGLKFPKTVRIGMSDAKRDVPVIVLTGSDEQSVLGTSMALDCNAFVSKTESLDILKSRIMRVLEGPLKIKKTAEYQSVEVPEIINTARPPDQPQDSAPSPTTATEVPIEEVEEGAVVARGVITEDGYILLAAGTVMSPSYLSRLCDISEIIELPSIWIEK
;
A
#
# COMPACT_ATOMS: atom_id res chain seq x y z
N MET A 1 9.54 16.48 14.33
CA MET A 1 10.25 16.03 13.10
C MET A 1 10.35 17.23 12.17
N TYR A 2 11.53 17.49 11.60
CA TYR A 2 11.71 18.60 10.66
C TYR A 2 11.60 18.03 9.24
N LEU A 3 10.63 18.52 8.44
CA LEU A 3 10.36 18.03 7.10
C LEU A 3 11.55 18.19 6.14
N ASN A 4 12.38 19.20 6.33
CA ASN A 4 13.60 19.43 5.54
C ASN A 4 14.72 18.39 5.78
N GLU A 5 14.61 17.54 6.80
CA GLU A 5 15.53 16.46 7.06
C GLU A 5 15.08 15.14 6.43
N ILE A 6 13.80 15.02 6.09
CA ILE A 6 13.18 13.84 5.50
C ILE A 6 13.70 13.62 4.08
N HIS A 7 14.14 12.39 3.80
CA HIS A 7 14.56 11.96 2.47
C HIS A 7 13.50 11.06 1.85
N VAL A 8 12.93 11.48 0.74
CA VAL A 8 11.85 10.78 0.03
C VAL A 8 12.40 10.23 -1.29
N LEU A 9 12.05 8.97 -1.60
CA LEU A 9 12.22 8.40 -2.93
C LEU A 9 10.86 8.42 -3.63
N VAL A 10 10.81 9.02 -4.82
CA VAL A 10 9.63 9.04 -5.69
C VAL A 10 9.89 8.15 -6.88
N ILE A 11 9.05 7.15 -7.10
CA ILE A 11 9.17 6.17 -8.19
C ILE A 11 7.89 6.22 -9.02
N ASP A 12 7.99 6.66 -10.26
CA ASP A 12 6.88 6.76 -11.22
C ASP A 12 7.49 6.81 -12.63
N ASP A 13 7.01 6.03 -13.60
CA ASP A 13 7.53 6.03 -14.97
C ASP A 13 7.01 7.24 -15.77
N GLU A 14 5.94 7.87 -15.31
CA GLU A 14 5.38 9.06 -15.92
C GLU A 14 6.06 10.34 -15.43
N GLU A 15 6.87 10.97 -16.28
CA GLU A 15 7.66 12.16 -15.94
C GLU A 15 6.80 13.31 -15.40
N PHE A 16 5.61 13.51 -15.96
CA PHE A 16 4.70 14.56 -15.53
C PHE A 16 4.20 14.35 -14.09
N MET A 17 3.72 13.14 -13.78
CA MET A 17 3.24 12.78 -12.45
C MET A 17 4.39 12.85 -11.43
N ARG A 18 5.53 12.30 -11.77
CA ARG A 18 6.73 12.37 -10.92
C ARG A 18 7.10 13.82 -10.62
N GLY A 19 7.13 14.69 -11.65
CA GLY A 19 7.42 16.12 -11.49
C GLY A 19 6.38 16.86 -10.64
N MET A 20 5.10 16.49 -10.70
CA MET A 20 4.06 17.04 -9.84
C MET A 20 4.30 16.67 -8.36
N VAL A 21 4.58 15.40 -8.08
CA VAL A 21 4.87 14.94 -6.70
C VAL A 21 6.10 15.64 -6.15
N LEU A 22 7.16 15.79 -6.95
CA LEU A 22 8.38 16.49 -6.51
C LEU A 22 8.11 17.93 -6.10
N ARG A 23 7.43 18.70 -6.96
CA ARG A 23 7.07 20.08 -6.65
C ARG A 23 6.23 20.19 -5.39
N PHE A 24 5.33 19.26 -5.21
CA PHE A 24 4.48 19.22 -4.03
C PHE A 24 5.29 18.95 -2.75
N LEU A 25 6.20 17.97 -2.77
CA LEU A 25 7.10 17.70 -1.64
C LEU A 25 7.96 18.93 -1.29
N GLU A 26 8.47 19.62 -2.31
CA GLU A 26 9.24 20.85 -2.13
C GLU A 26 8.37 21.96 -1.46
N MET A 27 7.12 22.14 -1.90
CA MET A 27 6.17 23.08 -1.28
C MET A 27 5.85 22.72 0.17
N MET A 28 5.90 21.43 0.54
CA MET A 28 5.77 20.98 1.94
C MET A 28 7.04 21.25 2.78
N GLY A 29 8.15 21.65 2.16
CA GLY A 29 9.44 21.84 2.82
C GLY A 29 10.32 20.60 2.84
N ILE A 30 9.98 19.56 2.09
CA ILE A 30 10.81 18.36 1.90
C ILE A 30 11.74 18.62 0.71
N SER A 31 13.01 18.89 0.99
CA SER A 31 13.99 19.25 -0.04
C SER A 31 14.90 18.11 -0.48
N LYS A 32 14.95 17.01 0.31
CA LYS A 32 15.74 15.84 -0.03
C LYS A 32 14.86 14.82 -0.75
N VAL A 33 14.82 14.91 -2.08
CA VAL A 33 14.03 13.99 -2.90
C VAL A 33 14.94 13.32 -3.92
N THR A 34 14.84 12.00 -4.00
CA THR A 34 15.47 11.17 -5.03
C THR A 34 14.37 10.69 -5.98
N GLU A 35 14.61 10.76 -7.27
CA GLU A 35 13.69 10.29 -8.31
C GLU A 35 14.14 8.96 -8.85
N ALA A 36 13.17 8.11 -9.23
CA ALA A 36 13.41 6.91 -10.01
C ALA A 36 12.30 6.73 -11.06
N THR A 37 12.66 6.20 -12.21
CA THR A 37 11.75 6.01 -13.33
C THR A 37 11.07 4.64 -13.33
N ASP A 38 11.55 3.70 -12.53
CA ASP A 38 10.98 2.38 -12.33
C ASP A 38 11.53 1.73 -11.04
N GLY A 39 11.00 0.56 -10.70
CA GLY A 39 11.42 -0.15 -9.50
C GLY A 39 12.89 -0.60 -9.52
N ALA A 40 13.48 -0.89 -10.69
CA ALA A 40 14.89 -1.31 -10.80
C ALA A 40 15.82 -0.12 -10.60
N ASP A 41 15.49 1.03 -11.20
CA ASP A 41 16.18 2.29 -10.97
C ASP A 41 16.09 2.69 -9.49
N GLY A 42 14.88 2.54 -8.89
CA GLY A 42 14.68 2.77 -7.46
C GLY A 42 15.59 1.92 -6.58
N LEU A 43 15.69 0.60 -6.84
CA LEU A 43 16.58 -0.29 -6.09
C LEU A 43 18.06 0.11 -6.24
N THR A 44 18.46 0.54 -7.44
CA THR A 44 19.83 1.01 -7.69
C THR A 44 20.15 2.26 -6.86
N LYS A 45 19.21 3.18 -6.75
CA LYS A 45 19.37 4.43 -5.98
C LYS A 45 19.41 4.19 -4.47
N LEU A 46 18.81 3.11 -3.99
CA LEU A 46 18.87 2.76 -2.56
C LEU A 46 20.27 2.42 -2.07
N MET A 47 21.20 2.03 -2.94
CA MET A 47 22.52 1.51 -2.56
C MET A 47 23.37 2.49 -1.72
N ASN A 48 23.04 3.77 -1.70
CA ASN A 48 23.87 4.79 -1.01
C ASN A 48 23.06 5.82 -0.24
N ILE A 49 21.74 5.60 -0.06
CA ILE A 49 20.89 6.59 0.59
C ILE A 49 20.06 5.96 1.72
N GLN A 50 19.90 6.72 2.79
CA GLN A 50 18.92 6.40 3.82
C GLN A 50 17.63 7.13 3.50
N LEU A 51 16.52 6.40 3.46
CA LEU A 51 15.20 6.95 3.18
C LEU A 51 14.32 6.93 4.41
N ASP A 52 13.45 7.92 4.47
CA ASP A 52 12.41 8.04 5.48
C ASP A 52 11.02 7.74 4.90
N LEU A 53 10.85 7.84 3.58
CA LEU A 53 9.59 7.62 2.89
C LEU A 53 9.81 7.22 1.43
N ILE A 54 8.93 6.36 0.92
CA ILE A 54 8.83 6.02 -0.50
C ILE A 54 7.43 6.40 -0.99
N VAL A 55 7.35 7.12 -2.09
CA VAL A 55 6.12 7.37 -2.87
C VAL A 55 6.25 6.58 -4.17
N LEU A 56 5.36 5.66 -4.40
CA LEU A 56 5.49 4.61 -5.40
C LEU A 56 4.26 4.52 -6.28
N ASP A 57 4.45 4.66 -7.59
CA ASP A 57 3.50 4.17 -8.58
C ASP A 57 3.60 2.64 -8.72
N ILE A 58 2.46 1.98 -8.84
CA ILE A 58 2.43 0.53 -9.04
C ILE A 58 2.50 0.17 -10.53
N MET A 59 1.83 0.94 -11.38
CA MET A 59 1.60 0.60 -12.78
C MET A 59 2.74 1.02 -13.72
N MET A 60 3.95 0.61 -13.38
CA MET A 60 5.15 0.93 -14.14
C MET A 60 5.60 -0.19 -15.06
N LYS A 61 6.33 0.17 -16.11
CA LYS A 61 7.04 -0.75 -17.01
C LYS A 61 8.55 -0.44 -17.00
N PRO A 62 9.44 -1.41 -17.14
CA PRO A 62 9.21 -2.86 -17.33
C PRO A 62 8.93 -3.61 -16.03
N MET A 63 9.18 -3.03 -14.88
CA MET A 63 9.04 -3.68 -13.58
C MET A 63 7.79 -3.18 -12.87
N ASN A 64 6.87 -4.11 -12.60
CA ASN A 64 5.72 -3.88 -11.72
C ASN A 64 6.18 -3.28 -10.38
N GLY A 65 5.58 -2.13 -10.01
CA GLY A 65 5.92 -1.41 -8.80
C GLY A 65 5.86 -2.26 -7.53
N LEU A 66 4.99 -3.27 -7.46
CA LEU A 66 4.89 -4.18 -6.30
C LEU A 66 6.14 -5.04 -6.04
N LYS A 67 6.96 -5.29 -7.05
CA LYS A 67 8.23 -6.00 -6.87
C LYS A 67 9.21 -5.20 -6.02
N PHE A 68 9.12 -3.88 -6.08
CA PHE A 68 9.99 -2.99 -5.32
C PHE A 68 9.74 -3.10 -3.80
N PRO A 69 8.53 -2.84 -3.24
CA PRO A 69 8.29 -3.00 -1.82
C PRO A 69 8.50 -4.44 -1.35
N LYS A 70 8.19 -5.46 -2.16
CA LYS A 70 8.52 -6.85 -1.82
C LYS A 70 10.03 -7.01 -1.59
N THR A 71 10.87 -6.52 -2.49
CA THR A 71 12.35 -6.58 -2.39
C THR A 71 12.84 -5.89 -1.12
N VAL A 72 12.29 -4.72 -0.79
CA VAL A 72 12.60 -4.00 0.45
C VAL A 72 12.17 -4.80 1.69
N ARG A 73 10.92 -5.30 1.73
CA ARG A 73 10.37 -6.01 2.89
C ARG A 73 11.08 -7.35 3.19
N ILE A 74 11.56 -8.06 2.17
CA ILE A 74 12.35 -9.28 2.37
C ILE A 74 13.81 -9.01 2.74
N GLY A 75 14.25 -7.74 2.71
CA GLY A 75 15.60 -7.34 3.07
C GLY A 75 16.65 -7.58 1.97
N MET A 76 16.23 -7.55 0.72
CA MET A 76 17.11 -7.67 -0.46
C MET A 76 17.46 -6.30 -1.07
N SER A 77 17.49 -5.26 -0.24
CA SER A 77 17.91 -3.90 -0.60
C SER A 77 18.61 -3.25 0.59
N ASP A 78 19.30 -2.14 0.38
CA ASP A 78 19.98 -1.38 1.43
C ASP A 78 19.03 -0.48 2.24
N ALA A 79 17.77 -0.34 1.81
CA ALA A 79 16.77 0.38 2.57
C ALA A 79 16.38 -0.39 3.85
N LYS A 80 15.98 0.35 4.87
CA LYS A 80 15.33 -0.25 6.05
C LYS A 80 14.08 -1.01 5.62
N ARG A 81 13.91 -2.23 6.13
CA ARG A 81 12.75 -3.06 5.80
C ARG A 81 11.41 -2.41 6.18
N ASP A 82 11.42 -1.55 7.17
CA ASP A 82 10.27 -0.86 7.73
C ASP A 82 10.07 0.56 7.16
N VAL A 83 10.84 0.95 6.13
CA VAL A 83 10.62 2.26 5.49
C VAL A 83 9.16 2.37 5.01
N PRO A 84 8.46 3.49 5.33
CA PRO A 84 7.09 3.69 4.89
C PRO A 84 6.98 3.74 3.37
N VAL A 85 5.89 3.16 2.85
CA VAL A 85 5.56 3.18 1.43
C VAL A 85 4.16 3.73 1.27
N ILE A 86 4.01 4.83 0.52
CA ILE A 86 2.75 5.36 0.03
C ILE A 86 2.60 4.93 -1.44
N VAL A 87 1.47 4.34 -1.75
CA VAL A 87 1.13 3.90 -3.09
C VAL A 87 0.30 4.99 -3.78
N LEU A 88 0.75 5.41 -4.96
CA LEU A 88 -0.07 6.17 -5.89
C LEU A 88 -0.73 5.18 -6.85
N THR A 89 -2.04 5.24 -7.01
CA THR A 89 -2.80 4.27 -7.81
C THR A 89 -3.83 4.95 -8.69
N GLY A 90 -4.06 4.40 -9.88
CA GLY A 90 -5.21 4.75 -10.71
C GLY A 90 -6.49 4.06 -10.22
N SER A 91 -7.64 4.52 -10.69
CA SER A 91 -8.95 4.01 -10.29
C SER A 91 -9.21 2.55 -10.65
N ASP A 92 -8.53 2.00 -11.64
CA ASP A 92 -8.80 0.67 -12.20
C ASP A 92 -7.85 -0.44 -11.67
N GLU A 93 -7.10 -0.15 -10.59
CA GLU A 93 -5.99 -0.98 -10.12
C GLU A 93 -6.34 -1.85 -8.90
N GLN A 94 -7.60 -2.25 -8.74
CA GLN A 94 -8.08 -3.04 -7.59
C GLN A 94 -7.26 -4.33 -7.37
N SER A 95 -6.79 -4.95 -8.46
CA SER A 95 -6.00 -6.19 -8.43
C SER A 95 -4.71 -6.10 -7.64
N VAL A 96 -4.15 -4.90 -7.51
CA VAL A 96 -2.86 -4.68 -6.85
C VAL A 96 -2.99 -4.20 -5.41
N LEU A 97 -4.17 -3.72 -5.01
CA LEU A 97 -4.41 -3.22 -3.66
C LEU A 97 -4.23 -4.31 -2.60
N GLY A 98 -4.78 -5.51 -2.83
CA GLY A 98 -4.62 -6.64 -1.92
C GLY A 98 -3.15 -7.04 -1.72
N THR A 99 -2.38 -7.11 -2.80
CA THR A 99 -0.95 -7.40 -2.73
C THR A 99 -0.19 -6.28 -2.03
N SER A 100 -0.54 -5.02 -2.28
CA SER A 100 0.05 -3.86 -1.58
C SER A 100 -0.22 -3.91 -0.08
N MET A 101 -1.44 -4.29 0.33
CA MET A 101 -1.81 -4.51 1.72
C MET A 101 -0.98 -5.64 2.35
N ALA A 102 -0.82 -6.76 1.63
CA ALA A 102 -0.03 -7.91 2.09
C ALA A 102 1.46 -7.57 2.24
N LEU A 103 1.99 -6.64 1.43
CA LEU A 103 3.35 -6.11 1.49
C LEU A 103 3.54 -4.97 2.51
N ASP A 104 2.52 -4.70 3.33
CA ASP A 104 2.51 -3.61 4.30
C ASP A 104 2.89 -2.25 3.69
N CYS A 105 2.33 -1.93 2.51
CA CYS A 105 2.27 -0.55 2.06
C CYS A 105 1.39 0.25 3.03
N ASN A 106 1.79 1.47 3.36
CA ASN A 106 1.32 2.18 4.56
C ASN A 106 0.17 3.13 4.32
N ALA A 107 0.04 3.63 3.11
CA ALA A 107 -1.05 4.51 2.68
C ALA A 107 -1.30 4.34 1.18
N PHE A 108 -2.50 4.72 0.78
CA PHE A 108 -2.96 4.70 -0.59
C PHE A 108 -3.52 6.08 -0.96
N VAL A 109 -3.21 6.54 -2.16
CA VAL A 109 -3.68 7.82 -2.70
C VAL A 109 -4.01 7.62 -4.17
N SER A 110 -5.20 7.99 -4.59
CA SER A 110 -5.53 8.01 -6.01
C SER A 110 -4.74 9.11 -6.73
N LYS A 111 -4.25 8.81 -7.94
CA LYS A 111 -3.58 9.79 -8.82
C LYS A 111 -4.51 10.95 -9.21
N THR A 112 -5.82 10.79 -9.05
CA THR A 112 -6.83 11.82 -9.35
C THR A 112 -7.19 12.68 -8.15
N GLU A 113 -6.70 12.34 -6.95
CA GLU A 113 -7.00 13.06 -5.72
C GLU A 113 -6.20 14.34 -5.55
N SER A 114 -6.66 15.17 -4.60
CA SER A 114 -5.99 16.43 -4.27
C SER A 114 -4.65 16.20 -3.58
N LEU A 115 -3.71 17.11 -3.78
CA LEU A 115 -2.40 17.07 -3.10
C LEU A 115 -2.52 17.18 -1.58
N ASP A 116 -3.62 17.73 -1.05
CA ASP A 116 -3.87 17.78 0.40
C ASP A 116 -4.06 16.39 1.01
N ILE A 117 -4.65 15.46 0.25
CA ILE A 117 -4.78 14.06 0.68
C ILE A 117 -3.40 13.41 0.75
N LEU A 118 -2.57 13.57 -0.29
CA LEU A 118 -1.19 13.08 -0.26
C LEU A 118 -0.43 13.66 0.95
N LYS A 119 -0.59 14.96 1.26
CA LYS A 119 0.01 15.59 2.44
C LYS A 119 -0.44 14.91 3.73
N SER A 120 -1.74 14.69 3.89
CA SER A 120 -2.28 14.07 5.11
C SER A 120 -1.73 12.63 5.29
N ARG A 121 -1.60 11.87 4.19
CA ARG A 121 -1.03 10.51 4.22
C ARG A 121 0.47 10.53 4.57
N ILE A 122 1.23 11.46 3.98
CA ILE A 122 2.67 11.63 4.30
C ILE A 122 2.84 11.92 5.79
N MET A 123 2.12 12.90 6.33
CA MET A 123 2.22 13.26 7.75
C MET A 123 1.87 12.06 8.65
N ARG A 124 0.77 11.36 8.35
CA ARG A 124 0.32 10.20 9.12
C ARG A 124 1.37 9.07 9.14
N VAL A 125 1.96 8.72 7.99
CA VAL A 125 2.89 7.60 7.92
C VAL A 125 4.25 7.92 8.54
N LEU A 126 4.64 9.17 8.60
CA LEU A 126 5.88 9.61 9.23
C LEU A 126 5.76 9.71 10.77
N GLU A 127 4.55 9.80 11.32
CA GLU A 127 4.33 9.91 12.77
C GLU A 127 4.28 8.57 13.50
N GLY A 128 4.04 7.49 12.78
CA GLY A 128 3.78 6.17 13.38
C GLY A 128 4.91 5.17 13.20
N PRO A 129 5.21 4.34 14.22
CA PRO A 129 6.12 3.21 14.05
C PRO A 129 5.46 2.14 13.18
N LEU A 130 6.18 1.65 12.19
CA LEU A 130 5.75 0.55 11.35
C LEU A 130 6.03 -0.79 12.03
N LYS A 131 4.98 -1.56 12.23
CA LYS A 131 5.10 -2.98 12.55
C LYS A 131 5.15 -3.76 11.24
N ILE A 132 6.28 -4.37 10.94
CA ILE A 132 6.46 -5.23 9.77
C ILE A 132 6.41 -6.71 10.17
N LYS A 133 5.97 -7.54 9.23
CA LYS A 133 5.93 -9.00 9.37
C LYS A 133 7.32 -9.62 9.29
N LYS A 134 7.41 -10.93 9.55
CA LYS A 134 8.65 -11.68 9.33
C LYS A 134 8.95 -11.81 7.84
N THR A 135 10.22 -11.91 7.47
CA THR A 135 10.66 -12.04 6.07
C THR A 135 9.95 -13.17 5.32
N ALA A 136 9.75 -14.32 5.95
CA ALA A 136 9.08 -15.47 5.33
C ALA A 136 7.64 -15.17 4.87
N GLU A 137 6.92 -14.34 5.61
CA GLU A 137 5.54 -13.94 5.25
C GLU A 137 5.53 -13.09 3.97
N TYR A 138 6.49 -12.19 3.79
CA TYR A 138 6.59 -11.41 2.55
C TYR A 138 7.11 -12.23 1.37
N GLN A 139 7.94 -13.26 1.61
CA GLN A 139 8.39 -14.16 0.55
C GLN A 139 7.24 -14.93 -0.08
N SER A 140 6.25 -15.32 0.72
CA SER A 140 5.06 -16.04 0.25
C SER A 140 4.05 -15.16 -0.49
N VAL A 141 4.15 -13.82 -0.41
CA VAL A 141 3.25 -12.93 -1.15
C VAL A 141 3.53 -13.04 -2.64
N GLU A 142 2.57 -13.51 -3.41
CA GLU A 142 2.64 -13.51 -4.86
C GLU A 142 2.42 -12.10 -5.40
N VAL A 143 3.32 -11.65 -6.26
CA VAL A 143 3.17 -10.38 -6.99
C VAL A 143 2.60 -10.69 -8.35
N PRO A 144 1.36 -10.27 -8.65
CA PRO A 144 0.76 -10.52 -9.95
C PRO A 144 1.58 -9.85 -11.05
N GLU A 145 1.72 -10.49 -12.19
CA GLU A 145 2.19 -9.81 -13.38
C GLU A 145 1.08 -8.87 -13.85
N ILE A 146 1.38 -7.58 -13.94
CA ILE A 146 0.43 -6.59 -14.46
C ILE A 146 0.34 -6.81 -15.98
N ILE A 147 -0.44 -7.79 -16.37
CA ILE A 147 -0.93 -7.96 -17.73
C ILE A 147 -2.39 -7.51 -17.66
N ASN A 148 -2.75 -6.64 -18.58
CA ASN A 148 -4.12 -6.15 -18.77
C ASN A 148 -5.05 -7.31 -19.17
N THR A 149 -5.35 -8.23 -18.25
CA THR A 149 -6.21 -9.38 -18.49
C THR A 149 -7.13 -9.60 -17.31
N ALA A 150 -8.39 -9.72 -17.67
CA ALA A 150 -9.50 -10.13 -16.84
C ALA A 150 -9.15 -11.31 -15.92
N ARG A 151 -9.59 -11.17 -14.65
CA ARG A 151 -9.77 -12.18 -13.62
C ARG A 151 -8.52 -12.99 -13.20
N PRO A 152 -8.16 -12.97 -11.90
CA PRO A 152 -7.12 -13.84 -11.36
C PRO A 152 -7.47 -15.31 -11.58
N PRO A 153 -6.44 -16.18 -11.79
CA PRO A 153 -6.66 -17.62 -11.72
C PRO A 153 -7.19 -17.95 -10.33
N ASP A 154 -8.12 -18.89 -10.25
CA ASP A 154 -8.81 -19.40 -9.07
C ASP A 154 -8.03 -19.21 -7.75
N GLN A 155 -8.19 -18.03 -7.14
CA GLN A 155 -7.87 -17.91 -5.73
C GLN A 155 -8.97 -18.65 -4.96
N PRO A 156 -8.65 -19.39 -3.91
CA PRO A 156 -9.65 -20.09 -3.14
C PRO A 156 -10.68 -19.05 -2.70
N GLN A 157 -11.90 -19.19 -3.20
CA GLN A 157 -13.04 -18.48 -2.64
C GLN A 157 -13.00 -18.80 -1.15
N ASP A 158 -12.87 -17.77 -0.32
CA ASP A 158 -12.96 -17.92 1.12
C ASP A 158 -14.42 -18.28 1.45
N SER A 159 -14.74 -19.54 1.12
CA SER A 159 -16.02 -20.19 1.39
C SER A 159 -16.04 -20.72 2.82
N ALA A 160 -15.48 -19.95 3.76
CA ALA A 160 -15.73 -20.22 5.16
C ALA A 160 -17.22 -20.10 5.41
N PRO A 161 -17.86 -21.12 6.04
CA PRO A 161 -19.27 -21.05 6.37
C PRO A 161 -19.52 -19.78 7.17
N SER A 162 -20.64 -19.10 6.86
CA SER A 162 -21.05 -17.91 7.61
C SER A 162 -21.02 -18.25 9.09
N PRO A 163 -20.13 -17.66 9.90
CA PRO A 163 -20.10 -17.97 11.30
C PRO A 163 -21.42 -17.48 11.90
N THR A 164 -22.09 -18.35 12.63
CA THR A 164 -23.37 -18.07 13.31
C THR A 164 -23.27 -16.93 14.33
N THR A 165 -22.06 -16.40 14.52
CA THR A 165 -21.68 -15.39 15.52
C THR A 165 -21.00 -14.16 14.94
N ALA A 166 -21.04 -13.93 13.63
CA ALA A 166 -20.45 -12.76 13.01
C ALA A 166 -21.50 -11.64 12.78
N THR A 167 -21.07 -10.40 12.86
CA THR A 167 -21.87 -9.21 12.59
C THR A 167 -21.27 -8.46 11.41
N GLU A 168 -22.12 -8.06 10.49
CA GLU A 168 -21.74 -7.19 9.38
C GLU A 168 -21.75 -5.73 9.84
N VAL A 169 -20.64 -5.02 9.61
CA VAL A 169 -20.49 -3.62 9.99
C VAL A 169 -19.86 -2.83 8.84
N PRO A 170 -20.23 -1.55 8.65
CA PRO A 170 -19.53 -0.65 7.75
C PRO A 170 -18.07 -0.45 8.22
N ILE A 171 -17.17 -0.14 7.28
CA ILE A 171 -15.75 -0.01 7.58
C ILE A 171 -15.47 1.06 8.66
N GLU A 172 -16.26 2.13 8.67
CA GLU A 172 -16.13 3.26 9.60
C GLU A 172 -16.48 2.88 11.04
N GLU A 173 -17.23 1.79 11.23
CA GLU A 173 -17.66 1.28 12.54
C GLU A 173 -16.77 0.15 13.06
N VAL A 174 -15.76 -0.28 12.29
CA VAL A 174 -14.86 -1.36 12.70
C VAL A 174 -13.87 -0.83 13.73
N GLU A 175 -13.86 -1.42 14.92
CA GLU A 175 -12.98 -1.04 16.02
C GLU A 175 -11.61 -1.76 15.97
N GLU A 176 -10.60 -1.14 16.59
CA GLU A 176 -9.30 -1.76 16.80
C GLU A 176 -9.46 -3.05 17.63
N GLY A 177 -8.76 -4.11 17.22
CA GLY A 177 -8.81 -5.42 17.86
C GLY A 177 -9.92 -6.32 17.35
N ALA A 178 -10.88 -5.83 16.56
CA ALA A 178 -11.89 -6.67 15.92
C ALA A 178 -11.22 -7.75 15.06
N VAL A 179 -11.80 -8.95 15.03
CA VAL A 179 -11.31 -10.05 14.20
C VAL A 179 -12.19 -10.17 12.96
N VAL A 180 -11.58 -10.15 11.80
CA VAL A 180 -12.28 -10.32 10.51
C VAL A 180 -12.80 -11.74 10.42
N ALA A 181 -14.12 -11.92 10.45
CA ALA A 181 -14.76 -13.24 10.39
C ALA A 181 -14.77 -13.83 8.97
N ARG A 182 -14.75 -12.98 7.96
CA ARG A 182 -14.77 -13.34 6.55
C ARG A 182 -13.81 -12.43 5.79
N GLY A 183 -13.05 -12.98 4.83
CA GLY A 183 -12.12 -12.18 4.01
C GLY A 183 -12.80 -10.96 3.37
N VAL A 184 -12.15 -9.82 3.41
CA VAL A 184 -12.58 -8.61 2.70
C VAL A 184 -12.11 -8.72 1.27
N ILE A 185 -13.05 -8.79 0.33
CA ILE A 185 -12.79 -9.07 -1.08
C ILE A 185 -13.37 -7.92 -1.90
N THR A 186 -12.62 -7.40 -2.87
CA THR A 186 -13.09 -6.40 -3.83
C THR A 186 -14.16 -6.98 -4.76
N GLU A 187 -14.90 -6.13 -5.48
CA GLU A 187 -15.88 -6.58 -6.48
C GLU A 187 -15.27 -7.50 -7.54
N ASP A 188 -14.01 -7.26 -7.91
CA ASP A 188 -13.26 -8.08 -8.87
C ASP A 188 -12.70 -9.39 -8.27
N GLY A 189 -12.96 -9.67 -6.99
CA GLY A 189 -12.61 -10.92 -6.33
C GLY A 189 -11.20 -10.94 -5.71
N TYR A 190 -10.53 -9.80 -5.55
CA TYR A 190 -9.21 -9.72 -4.90
C TYR A 190 -9.34 -9.60 -3.38
N ILE A 191 -8.57 -10.40 -2.64
CA ILE A 191 -8.55 -10.40 -1.18
C ILE A 191 -7.73 -9.21 -0.69
N LEU A 192 -8.36 -8.29 0.03
CA LEU A 192 -7.70 -7.18 0.74
C LEU A 192 -7.23 -7.62 2.13
N LEU A 193 -8.08 -8.34 2.85
CA LEU A 193 -7.76 -8.92 4.15
C LEU A 193 -8.30 -10.35 4.23
N ALA A 194 -7.51 -11.24 4.81
CA ALA A 194 -7.93 -12.62 5.07
C ALA A 194 -8.83 -12.71 6.31
N ALA A 195 -9.68 -13.74 6.36
CA ALA A 195 -10.38 -14.11 7.59
C ALA A 195 -9.39 -14.40 8.72
N GLY A 196 -9.75 -14.10 9.96
CA GLY A 196 -8.87 -14.18 11.14
C GLY A 196 -7.89 -13.03 11.31
N THR A 197 -7.88 -12.04 10.39
CA THR A 197 -7.05 -10.84 10.56
C THR A 197 -7.55 -10.01 11.74
N VAL A 198 -6.65 -9.68 12.66
CA VAL A 198 -6.94 -8.77 13.78
C VAL A 198 -6.76 -7.33 13.29
N MET A 199 -7.78 -6.51 13.44
CA MET A 199 -7.78 -5.12 12.98
C MET A 199 -6.86 -4.27 13.86
N SER A 200 -5.78 -3.79 13.28
CA SER A 200 -4.88 -2.81 13.89
C SER A 200 -5.20 -1.40 13.39
N PRO A 201 -4.76 -0.34 14.09
CA PRO A 201 -4.90 1.04 13.59
C PRO A 201 -4.35 1.22 12.18
N SER A 202 -3.26 0.52 11.85
CA SER A 202 -2.66 0.54 10.52
C SER A 202 -3.54 -0.12 9.46
N TYR A 203 -4.22 -1.23 9.77
CA TYR A 203 -5.17 -1.84 8.84
C TYR A 203 -6.40 -0.96 8.62
N LEU A 204 -6.96 -0.40 9.71
CA LEU A 204 -8.09 0.52 9.63
C LEU A 204 -7.76 1.72 8.74
N SER A 205 -6.63 2.39 9.00
CA SER A 205 -6.22 3.54 8.18
C SER A 205 -6.06 3.20 6.70
N ARG A 206 -5.47 2.04 6.38
CA ARG A 206 -5.27 1.61 4.99
C ARG A 206 -6.58 1.25 4.30
N LEU A 207 -7.52 0.63 5.00
CA LEU A 207 -8.85 0.34 4.45
C LEU A 207 -9.64 1.62 4.22
N CYS A 208 -9.54 2.61 5.12
CA CYS A 208 -10.14 3.93 4.89
C CYS A 208 -9.54 4.62 3.66
N ASP A 209 -8.20 4.53 3.46
CA ASP A 209 -7.59 5.07 2.24
C ASP A 209 -8.16 4.37 0.98
N ILE A 210 -8.29 3.05 1.02
CA ILE A 210 -8.80 2.26 -0.11
C ILE A 210 -10.28 2.55 -0.36
N SER A 211 -11.09 2.78 0.69
CA SER A 211 -12.51 3.12 0.52
C SER A 211 -12.74 4.48 -0.16
N GLU A 212 -11.77 5.37 -0.13
CA GLU A 212 -11.80 6.63 -0.91
C GLU A 212 -11.50 6.39 -2.41
N ILE A 213 -10.87 5.26 -2.76
CA ILE A 213 -10.45 4.93 -4.14
C ILE A 213 -11.45 4.00 -4.82
N ILE A 214 -11.93 3.00 -4.11
CA ILE A 214 -12.86 1.99 -4.60
C ILE A 214 -14.00 1.77 -3.60
N GLU A 215 -15.15 1.32 -4.08
CA GLU A 215 -16.24 0.89 -3.20
C GLU A 215 -15.85 -0.41 -2.48
N LEU A 216 -15.87 -0.38 -1.14
CA LEU A 216 -15.59 -1.54 -0.32
C LEU A 216 -16.88 -2.16 0.23
N PRO A 217 -16.95 -3.50 0.28
CA PRO A 217 -18.06 -4.18 0.94
C PRO A 217 -18.02 -3.96 2.46
N SER A 218 -19.16 -4.12 3.12
CA SER A 218 -19.20 -4.21 4.58
C SER A 218 -18.30 -5.34 5.09
N ILE A 219 -17.76 -5.17 6.29
CA ILE A 219 -16.84 -6.11 6.91
C ILE A 219 -17.58 -7.00 7.91
N TRP A 220 -17.36 -8.30 7.84
CA TRP A 220 -17.87 -9.26 8.80
C TRP A 220 -16.84 -9.43 9.93
N ILE A 221 -17.24 -9.11 11.16
CA ILE A 221 -16.40 -9.23 12.38
C ILE A 221 -16.96 -10.30 13.30
N GLU A 222 -16.07 -11.00 14.02
CA GLU A 222 -16.45 -11.93 15.10
C GLU A 222 -17.07 -11.15 16.28
N LYS A 223 -18.04 -11.78 16.94
CA LYS A 223 -18.67 -11.23 18.17
C LYS A 223 -17.87 -11.58 19.40
#